data_a6ea2570e126fa76d710977044febc60
#
_entry.id   a6ea2570e126fa76d710977044febc60
#
_cell.length_a   1.000
_cell.length_b   1.000
_cell.length_c   1.000
_cell.angle_alpha   90.00
_cell.angle_beta   90.00
_cell.angle_gamma   90.00
#
_symmetry.space_group_name_H-M   'P 1'
#
loop_
_entity.id
_entity.type
_entity.pdbx_description
1 polymer ?
#
loop_
_entity_poly.entity_id
_entity_poly.type
_entity_poly.pdbx_seq_one_letter_code
_entity_poly.pdbx_strand_id
1 'polypeptide(L)'
;YQGRALLIAAGHCAINCRYCFRRHYPYSDQKRARNEWQQSLSYIEKHPEIEEIILSGGDPLALTDPQLFELITAIEAISHVKRLRIHSRLPIVLPQRITPELCQRFERSRLTCVMVVHANHANELAEDVAQACSRLRERNVQLLNQSVLLAQVNDSLASLKRLSERLFELGIMPYYLHLPDHVAGTTHFFVSLERGQSIVAQMQACMSGYLVPKLVREEPGKLSKTLYSPS
;
A
#
# COMPACT_ATOMS: atom_id res chain seq x y z
N TYR A 1 -10.52 1.02 -12.31
CA TYR A 1 -11.32 0.21 -11.37
C TYR A 1 -12.65 0.89 -11.12
N GLN A 2 -13.74 0.13 -11.14
CA GLN A 2 -15.07 0.68 -10.87
C GLN A 2 -15.16 1.13 -9.40
N GLY A 3 -15.72 2.33 -9.14
CA GLY A 3 -15.95 2.86 -7.79
C GLY A 3 -14.72 3.42 -7.07
N ARG A 4 -13.53 3.45 -7.71
CA ARG A 4 -12.31 4.00 -7.10
C ARG A 4 -11.36 4.59 -8.13
N ALA A 5 -10.63 5.63 -7.73
CA ALA A 5 -9.59 6.26 -8.54
C ALA A 5 -8.24 6.19 -7.83
N LEU A 6 -7.17 5.97 -8.60
CA LEU A 6 -5.80 6.10 -8.13
C LEU A 6 -5.28 7.47 -8.53
N LEU A 7 -4.84 8.25 -7.54
CA LEU A 7 -4.24 9.55 -7.71
C LEU A 7 -2.74 9.47 -7.42
N ILE A 8 -1.92 9.91 -8.36
CA ILE A 8 -0.48 10.06 -8.17
C ILE A 8 -0.25 11.29 -7.30
N ALA A 9 0.00 11.07 -5.99
CA ALA A 9 0.15 12.13 -5.02
C ALA A 9 1.57 12.73 -5.04
N ALA A 10 2.59 11.89 -5.21
CA ALA A 10 3.99 12.29 -5.23
C ALA A 10 4.73 11.64 -6.39
N GLY A 11 5.66 12.38 -6.99
CA GLY A 11 6.55 11.87 -8.05
C GLY A 11 7.86 11.27 -7.54
N HIS A 12 8.05 11.14 -6.23
CA HIS A 12 9.28 10.64 -5.62
C HIS A 12 9.00 9.78 -4.39
N CYS A 13 10.00 9.02 -3.98
CA CYS A 13 10.01 8.25 -2.74
C CYS A 13 11.19 8.67 -1.87
N ALA A 14 11.04 8.53 -0.55
CA ALA A 14 12.17 8.70 0.37
C ALA A 14 13.15 7.51 0.32
N ILE A 15 12.72 6.37 -0.21
CA ILE A 15 13.53 5.16 -0.38
C ILE A 15 13.26 4.51 -1.74
N ASN A 16 14.33 4.01 -2.39
CA ASN A 16 14.24 3.32 -3.67
C ASN A 16 14.24 1.79 -3.47
N CYS A 17 13.06 1.18 -3.54
CA CYS A 17 12.92 -0.27 -3.46
C CYS A 17 13.59 -0.96 -4.65
N ARG A 18 14.45 -1.96 -4.40
CA ARG A 18 15.14 -2.70 -5.47
C ARG A 18 14.18 -3.46 -6.41
N TYR A 19 13.03 -3.84 -5.93
CA TYR A 19 11.96 -4.56 -6.66
C TYR A 19 10.84 -3.63 -7.15
N CYS A 20 11.01 -2.31 -7.15
CA CYS A 20 9.97 -1.36 -7.51
C CYS A 20 9.58 -1.49 -9.00
N PHE A 21 8.32 -1.82 -9.25
CA PHE A 21 7.78 -1.92 -10.62
C PHE A 21 7.69 -0.56 -11.33
N ARG A 22 7.64 0.53 -10.57
CA ARG A 22 7.60 1.90 -11.09
C ARG A 22 8.97 2.58 -11.19
N ARG A 23 10.08 1.86 -11.05
CA ARG A 23 11.45 2.43 -11.05
C ARG A 23 11.82 3.18 -12.34
N HIS A 24 11.16 2.87 -13.44
CA HIS A 24 11.35 3.51 -14.75
C HIS A 24 10.17 4.40 -15.15
N TYR A 25 9.23 4.64 -14.23
CA TYR A 25 8.10 5.52 -14.50
C TYR A 25 8.61 6.97 -14.58
N PRO A 26 8.28 7.71 -15.66
CA PRO A 26 8.75 9.08 -15.84
C PRO A 26 7.98 10.03 -14.91
N TYR A 27 8.39 10.09 -13.66
CA TYR A 27 7.91 11.10 -12.70
C TYR A 27 8.58 12.44 -13.04
N SER A 28 8.21 13.09 -14.15
CA SER A 28 8.73 14.39 -14.52
C SER A 28 8.03 15.49 -13.74
N ASP A 29 8.83 16.33 -13.06
CA ASP A 29 8.51 17.62 -12.46
C ASP A 29 7.45 17.70 -11.35
N GLN A 30 7.94 17.95 -10.13
CA GLN A 30 7.11 18.23 -8.93
C GLN A 30 6.15 19.43 -9.12
N LYS A 31 6.44 20.39 -10.03
CA LYS A 31 5.54 21.51 -10.33
C LYS A 31 4.30 21.08 -11.11
N ARG A 32 4.36 19.98 -11.86
CA ARG A 32 3.19 19.41 -12.54
C ARG A 32 2.22 18.74 -11.57
N ALA A 33 2.70 18.13 -10.49
CA ALA A 33 1.88 17.35 -9.57
C ALA A 33 0.68 18.18 -9.04
N ARG A 34 0.86 19.43 -8.65
CA ARG A 34 -0.21 20.26 -8.08
C ARG A 34 -1.31 20.61 -9.10
N ASN A 35 -0.93 20.94 -10.34
CA ASN A 35 -1.91 21.17 -11.41
C ASN A 35 -2.59 19.88 -11.85
N GLU A 36 -1.89 18.76 -11.80
CA GLU A 36 -2.42 17.44 -12.11
C GLU A 36 -3.43 16.98 -11.05
N TRP A 37 -3.26 17.36 -9.77
CA TRP A 37 -4.25 17.08 -8.73
C TRP A 37 -5.57 17.78 -9.00
N GLN A 38 -5.56 19.06 -9.39
CA GLN A 38 -6.77 19.81 -9.69
C GLN A 38 -7.58 19.16 -10.82
N GLN A 39 -6.89 18.74 -11.89
CA GLN A 39 -7.55 18.05 -13.00
C GLN A 39 -8.13 16.71 -12.56
N SER A 40 -7.37 15.93 -11.77
CA SER A 40 -7.81 14.66 -11.23
C SER A 40 -8.99 14.80 -10.28
N LEU A 41 -8.96 15.80 -9.40
CA LEU A 41 -10.06 16.10 -8.47
C LEU A 41 -11.32 16.55 -9.21
N SER A 42 -11.18 17.42 -10.24
CA SER A 42 -12.29 17.83 -11.09
C SER A 42 -12.91 16.66 -11.87
N TYR A 43 -12.08 15.68 -12.28
CA TYR A 43 -12.61 14.45 -12.87
C TYR A 43 -13.40 13.64 -11.85
N ILE A 44 -12.84 13.42 -10.66
CA ILE A 44 -13.50 12.65 -9.60
C ILE A 44 -14.83 13.31 -9.20
N GLU A 45 -14.88 14.63 -9.07
CA GLU A 45 -16.10 15.38 -8.72
C GLU A 45 -17.24 15.15 -9.72
N LYS A 46 -16.92 14.95 -11.01
CA LYS A 46 -17.90 14.66 -12.07
C LYS A 46 -18.32 13.21 -12.16
N HIS A 47 -17.69 12.32 -11.37
CA HIS A 47 -17.88 10.87 -11.39
C HIS A 47 -18.35 10.35 -10.02
N PRO A 48 -19.67 10.49 -9.69
CA PRO A 48 -20.19 10.17 -8.37
C PRO A 48 -20.11 8.68 -8.00
N GLU A 49 -19.86 7.81 -8.96
CA GLU A 49 -19.57 6.40 -8.73
C GLU A 49 -18.22 6.14 -8.06
N ILE A 50 -17.30 7.15 -8.04
CA ILE A 50 -15.98 7.04 -7.39
C ILE A 50 -16.13 7.38 -5.90
N GLU A 51 -16.24 6.37 -5.06
CA GLU A 51 -16.37 6.54 -3.61
C GLU A 51 -15.04 6.40 -2.85
N GLU A 52 -13.97 5.93 -3.49
CA GLU A 52 -12.67 5.70 -2.87
C GLU A 52 -11.55 6.33 -3.68
N ILE A 53 -10.71 7.11 -3.00
CA ILE A 53 -9.48 7.65 -3.58
C ILE A 53 -8.28 6.91 -3.00
N ILE A 54 -7.39 6.45 -3.90
CA ILE A 54 -6.15 5.77 -3.54
C ILE A 54 -5.00 6.73 -3.83
N LEU A 55 -4.34 7.22 -2.79
CA LEU A 55 -3.09 7.95 -2.95
C LEU A 55 -1.93 6.99 -3.15
N SER A 56 -1.18 7.19 -4.23
CA SER A 56 -0.06 6.36 -4.63
C SER A 56 0.92 7.20 -5.48
N GLY A 57 1.69 6.57 -6.36
CA GLY A 57 2.69 7.24 -7.23
C GLY A 57 4.10 6.84 -6.82
N GLY A 58 4.92 7.80 -6.40
CA GLY A 58 6.04 7.56 -5.52
C GLY A 58 5.50 7.14 -4.15
N ASP A 59 5.88 7.80 -3.09
CA ASP A 59 5.28 7.55 -1.78
C ASP A 59 4.51 8.79 -1.33
N PRO A 60 3.19 8.71 -1.11
CA PRO A 60 2.39 9.87 -0.69
C PRO A 60 2.86 10.53 0.61
N LEU A 61 3.44 9.76 1.54
CA LEU A 61 3.99 10.30 2.78
C LEU A 61 5.36 10.97 2.60
N ALA A 62 5.94 10.97 1.39
CA ALA A 62 7.09 11.80 1.05
C ALA A 62 6.70 13.28 0.84
N LEU A 63 5.41 13.59 0.68
CA LEU A 63 4.92 14.96 0.72
C LEU A 63 5.12 15.57 2.10
N THR A 64 5.30 16.90 2.14
CA THR A 64 5.24 17.63 3.43
C THR A 64 3.82 17.59 4.01
N ASP A 65 3.69 17.73 5.32
CA ASP A 65 2.37 17.74 5.96
C ASP A 65 1.42 18.80 5.37
N PRO A 66 1.84 20.06 5.13
CA PRO A 66 0.97 21.03 4.48
C PRO A 66 0.45 20.60 3.11
N GLN A 67 1.31 20.00 2.28
CA GLN A 67 0.93 19.53 0.95
C GLN A 67 -0.07 18.35 1.04
N LEU A 68 0.23 17.37 1.91
CA LEU A 68 -0.64 16.22 2.11
C LEU A 68 -1.99 16.64 2.70
N PHE A 69 -2.00 17.58 3.66
CA PHE A 69 -3.22 18.08 4.29
C PHE A 69 -4.08 18.88 3.32
N GLU A 70 -3.48 19.70 2.45
CA GLU A 70 -4.17 20.40 1.37
C GLU A 70 -4.87 19.40 0.44
N LEU A 71 -4.17 18.36 0.02
CA LEU A 71 -4.72 17.31 -0.85
C LEU A 71 -5.88 16.56 -0.17
N ILE A 72 -5.72 16.16 1.08
CA ILE A 72 -6.78 15.48 1.84
C ILE A 72 -8.00 16.39 1.97
N THR A 73 -7.81 17.68 2.26
CA THR A 73 -8.91 18.65 2.38
C THR A 73 -9.67 18.81 1.06
N ALA A 74 -8.95 18.86 -0.05
CA ALA A 74 -9.56 18.94 -1.37
C ALA A 74 -10.37 17.67 -1.71
N ILE A 75 -9.89 16.48 -1.33
CA ILE A 75 -10.63 15.22 -1.48
C ILE A 75 -11.88 15.21 -0.58
N GLU A 76 -11.79 15.70 0.64
CA GLU A 76 -12.91 15.82 1.58
C GLU A 76 -14.02 16.74 1.09
N ALA A 77 -13.69 17.74 0.26
CA ALA A 77 -14.69 18.63 -0.33
C ALA A 77 -15.62 17.91 -1.33
N ILE A 78 -15.19 16.76 -1.87
CA ILE A 78 -15.98 15.96 -2.82
C ILE A 78 -16.94 15.07 -2.04
N SER A 79 -18.22 15.41 -1.98
CA SER A 79 -19.22 14.86 -1.05
C SER A 79 -19.44 13.34 -1.18
N HIS A 80 -19.38 12.78 -2.39
CA HIS A 80 -19.63 11.36 -2.63
C HIS A 80 -18.41 10.47 -2.31
N VAL A 81 -17.21 11.04 -2.13
CA VAL A 81 -16.04 10.29 -1.69
C VAL A 81 -16.18 9.93 -0.22
N LYS A 82 -16.06 8.65 0.11
CA LYS A 82 -16.26 8.09 1.46
C LYS A 82 -14.98 7.56 2.08
N ARG A 83 -14.02 7.14 1.24
CA ARG A 83 -12.80 6.44 1.70
C ARG A 83 -11.55 7.06 1.10
N LEU A 84 -10.53 7.17 1.95
CA LEU A 84 -9.17 7.55 1.56
C LEU A 84 -8.23 6.39 1.87
N ARG A 85 -7.58 5.85 0.83
CA ARG A 85 -6.57 4.81 0.98
C ARG A 85 -5.21 5.36 0.59
N ILE A 86 -4.23 5.18 1.46
CA ILE A 86 -2.85 5.66 1.26
C ILE A 86 -1.93 4.45 1.18
N HIS A 87 -1.20 4.33 0.08
CA HIS A 87 -0.18 3.31 -0.11
C HIS A 87 1.19 3.91 0.19
N SER A 88 1.83 3.46 1.28
CA SER A 88 3.12 3.99 1.70
C SER A 88 4.02 2.92 2.29
N ARG A 89 5.31 3.02 2.02
CA ARG A 89 6.35 2.25 2.69
C ARG A 89 6.96 2.99 3.88
N LEU A 90 6.75 4.30 3.98
CA LEU A 90 7.37 5.11 5.02
C LEU A 90 7.03 4.67 6.45
N PRO A 91 5.82 4.19 6.80
CA PRO A 91 5.57 3.70 8.15
C PRO A 91 6.51 2.55 8.57
N ILE A 92 7.06 1.82 7.58
CA ILE A 92 7.96 0.69 7.81
C ILE A 92 9.44 1.12 7.81
N VAL A 93 9.85 1.99 6.88
CA VAL A 93 11.27 2.34 6.67
C VAL A 93 11.69 3.64 7.34
N LEU A 94 10.73 4.47 7.71
CA LEU A 94 10.91 5.75 8.42
C LEU A 94 9.71 5.98 9.35
N PRO A 95 9.54 5.17 10.42
CA PRO A 95 8.38 5.22 11.31
C PRO A 95 8.19 6.58 12.00
N GLN A 96 9.25 7.38 12.13
CA GLN A 96 9.20 8.76 12.64
C GLN A 96 8.34 9.69 11.76
N ARG A 97 8.08 9.32 10.49
CA ARG A 97 7.16 10.06 9.61
C ARG A 97 5.71 10.03 10.12
N ILE A 98 5.37 9.07 10.95
CA ILE A 98 4.04 8.97 11.56
C ILE A 98 4.00 9.83 12.81
N THR A 99 3.88 11.14 12.60
CA THR A 99 3.83 12.14 13.67
C THR A 99 2.44 12.21 14.32
N PRO A 100 2.34 12.75 15.55
CA PRO A 100 1.07 13.01 16.19
C PRO A 100 0.14 13.91 15.34
N GLU A 101 0.70 14.92 14.67
CA GLU A 101 -0.03 15.86 13.81
C GLU A 101 -0.65 15.16 12.60
N LEU A 102 0.12 14.27 11.95
CA LEU A 102 -0.37 13.45 10.84
C LEU A 102 -1.51 12.53 11.30
N CYS A 103 -1.34 11.87 12.44
CA CYS A 103 -2.36 11.00 13.01
C CYS A 103 -3.64 11.79 13.36
N GLN A 104 -3.52 12.97 13.94
CA GLN A 104 -4.63 13.85 14.25
C GLN A 104 -5.36 14.32 12.97
N ARG A 105 -4.62 14.54 11.89
CA ARG A 105 -5.23 14.89 10.58
C ARG A 105 -6.13 13.77 10.06
N PHE A 106 -5.71 12.51 10.19
CA PHE A 106 -6.54 11.36 9.81
C PHE A 106 -7.76 11.21 10.72
N GLU A 107 -7.59 11.37 12.02
CA GLU A 107 -8.69 11.29 13.01
C GLU A 107 -9.81 12.30 12.73
N ARG A 108 -9.43 13.52 12.33
CA ARG A 108 -10.40 14.61 12.02
C ARG A 108 -11.04 14.47 10.64
N SER A 109 -10.58 13.52 9.84
CA SER A 109 -11.12 13.31 8.50
C SER A 109 -12.54 12.73 8.57
N ARG A 110 -13.44 13.27 7.73
CA ARG A 110 -14.74 12.64 7.52
C ARG A 110 -14.65 11.32 6.72
N LEU A 111 -13.51 11.07 6.09
CA LEU A 111 -13.29 9.88 5.27
C LEU A 111 -12.82 8.71 6.14
N THR A 112 -13.29 7.51 5.82
CA THR A 112 -12.68 6.30 6.40
C THR A 112 -11.26 6.15 5.84
N CYS A 113 -10.25 6.29 6.72
CA CYS A 113 -8.85 6.23 6.34
C CYS A 113 -8.31 4.80 6.39
N VAL A 114 -7.65 4.39 5.31
CA VAL A 114 -6.97 3.09 5.19
C VAL A 114 -5.51 3.35 4.82
N MET A 115 -4.58 2.82 5.61
CA MET A 115 -3.16 2.82 5.29
C MET A 115 -2.74 1.43 4.84
N VAL A 116 -2.26 1.31 3.60
CA VAL A 116 -1.67 0.08 3.09
C VAL A 116 -0.16 0.22 3.17
N VAL A 117 0.42 -0.46 4.16
CA VAL A 117 1.87 -0.49 4.36
C VAL A 117 2.51 -1.56 3.49
N HIS A 118 3.83 -1.44 3.27
CA HIS A 118 4.58 -2.35 2.43
C HIS A 118 5.74 -2.96 3.23
N ALA A 119 5.50 -4.10 3.86
CA ALA A 119 6.54 -4.93 4.52
C ALA A 119 6.61 -6.28 3.82
N ASN A 120 7.81 -6.77 3.57
CA ASN A 120 8.06 -8.06 2.89
C ASN A 120 8.62 -9.12 3.84
N HIS A 121 9.14 -8.73 5.01
CA HIS A 121 9.74 -9.64 5.97
C HIS A 121 9.45 -9.18 7.41
N ALA A 122 9.32 -10.14 8.34
CA ALA A 122 9.03 -9.84 9.75
C ALA A 122 10.12 -8.97 10.41
N ASN A 123 11.36 -9.06 9.95
CA ASN A 123 12.46 -8.24 10.47
C ASN A 123 12.33 -6.74 10.16
N GLU A 124 11.44 -6.35 9.25
CA GLU A 124 11.11 -4.94 8.99
C GLU A 124 10.17 -4.35 10.06
N LEU A 125 9.57 -5.20 10.91
CA LEU A 125 8.54 -4.82 11.87
C LEU A 125 9.12 -4.72 13.30
N ALA A 126 10.07 -3.79 13.46
CA ALA A 126 10.73 -3.51 14.73
C ALA A 126 9.83 -2.70 15.69
N GLU A 127 10.33 -2.38 16.87
CA GLU A 127 9.56 -1.71 17.94
C GLU A 127 9.09 -0.30 17.55
N ASP A 128 9.91 0.47 16.87
CA ASP A 128 9.57 1.82 16.38
C ASP A 128 8.45 1.78 15.32
N VAL A 129 8.44 0.74 14.47
CA VAL A 129 7.34 0.46 13.53
C VAL A 129 6.06 0.09 14.29
N ALA A 130 6.17 -0.73 15.34
CA ALA A 130 5.03 -1.10 16.19
C ALA A 130 4.38 0.15 16.80
N GLN A 131 5.17 1.06 17.33
CA GLN A 131 4.70 2.33 17.90
C GLN A 131 4.04 3.23 16.84
N ALA A 132 4.61 3.32 15.64
CA ALA A 132 4.02 4.08 14.53
C ALA A 132 2.64 3.52 14.12
N CYS A 133 2.53 2.20 14.01
CA CYS A 133 1.28 1.51 13.71
C CYS A 133 0.24 1.68 14.82
N SER A 134 0.64 1.63 16.10
CA SER A 134 -0.25 1.89 17.23
C SER A 134 -0.84 3.30 17.16
N ARG A 135 -0.01 4.33 16.93
CA ARG A 135 -0.48 5.70 16.76
C ARG A 135 -1.54 5.86 15.68
N LEU A 136 -1.38 5.19 14.52
CA LEU A 136 -2.38 5.21 13.43
C LEU A 136 -3.68 4.51 13.84
N ARG A 137 -3.59 3.34 14.47
CA ARG A 137 -4.76 2.54 14.90
C ARG A 137 -5.57 3.26 15.97
N GLU A 138 -4.91 3.89 16.94
CA GLU A 138 -5.55 4.70 17.99
C GLU A 138 -6.37 5.87 17.43
N ARG A 139 -6.12 6.25 16.17
CA ARG A 139 -6.85 7.29 15.43
C ARG A 139 -7.76 6.71 14.34
N ASN A 140 -8.23 5.48 14.54
CA ASN A 140 -9.17 4.76 13.66
C ASN A 140 -8.69 4.57 12.21
N VAL A 141 -7.39 4.59 11.95
CA VAL A 141 -6.82 4.26 10.64
C VAL A 141 -6.74 2.74 10.50
N GLN A 142 -7.38 2.18 9.48
CA GLN A 142 -7.30 0.74 9.17
C GLN A 142 -5.94 0.43 8.54
N LEU A 143 -5.24 -0.58 9.07
CA LEU A 143 -3.92 -0.97 8.57
C LEU A 143 -3.99 -2.28 7.79
N LEU A 144 -3.54 -2.24 6.55
CA LEU A 144 -3.39 -3.39 5.66
C LEU A 144 -1.94 -3.50 5.22
N ASN A 145 -1.46 -4.71 4.95
CA ASN A 145 -0.14 -4.90 4.35
C ASN A 145 -0.25 -5.51 2.97
N GLN A 146 0.55 -5.00 2.03
CA GLN A 146 0.84 -5.70 0.79
C GLN A 146 2.34 -5.99 0.69
N SER A 147 2.65 -7.26 0.45
CA SER A 147 4.01 -7.77 0.26
C SER A 147 4.25 -8.09 -1.20
N VAL A 148 5.52 -8.14 -1.59
CA VAL A 148 5.95 -8.77 -2.84
C VAL A 148 6.66 -10.08 -2.49
N LEU A 149 6.34 -11.15 -3.18
CA LEU A 149 7.02 -12.44 -3.05
C LEU A 149 8.38 -12.36 -3.73
N LEU A 150 9.46 -12.44 -2.98
CA LEU A 150 10.83 -12.19 -3.44
C LEU A 150 11.72 -13.40 -3.16
N ALA A 151 12.33 -13.95 -4.19
CA ALA A 151 13.28 -15.05 -4.06
C ALA A 151 14.40 -14.68 -3.07
N GLN A 152 14.78 -15.64 -2.23
CA GLN A 152 15.83 -15.51 -1.19
C GLN A 152 15.54 -14.46 -0.11
N VAL A 153 14.32 -13.90 -0.06
CA VAL A 153 13.90 -12.94 0.97
C VAL A 153 12.75 -13.52 1.80
N ASN A 154 11.65 -13.85 1.14
CA ASN A 154 10.44 -14.31 1.81
C ASN A 154 9.74 -15.46 1.07
N ASP A 155 10.42 -16.18 0.18
CA ASP A 155 9.90 -17.26 -0.65
C ASP A 155 9.81 -18.62 0.07
N SER A 156 9.51 -18.61 1.36
CA SER A 156 9.29 -19.80 2.17
C SER A 156 8.07 -19.69 3.07
N LEU A 157 7.45 -20.83 3.40
CA LEU A 157 6.37 -20.90 4.38
C LEU A 157 6.74 -20.23 5.70
N ALA A 158 7.93 -20.55 6.22
CA ALA A 158 8.37 -20.03 7.52
C ALA A 158 8.47 -18.49 7.54
N SER A 159 9.03 -17.89 6.49
CA SER A 159 9.17 -16.43 6.38
C SER A 159 7.82 -15.73 6.26
N LEU A 160 6.92 -16.23 5.39
CA LEU A 160 5.61 -15.61 5.19
C LEU A 160 4.67 -15.82 6.37
N LYS A 161 4.71 -17.00 7.00
CA LYS A 161 3.97 -17.27 8.24
C LYS A 161 4.38 -16.28 9.33
N ARG A 162 5.67 -16.16 9.61
CA ARG A 162 6.21 -15.24 10.62
C ARG A 162 5.85 -13.78 10.28
N LEU A 163 5.90 -13.38 9.00
CA LEU A 163 5.47 -12.04 8.58
C LEU A 163 3.99 -11.81 8.89
N SER A 164 3.10 -12.72 8.51
CA SER A 164 1.66 -12.59 8.73
C SER A 164 1.30 -12.54 10.22
N GLU A 165 1.91 -13.39 11.02
CA GLU A 165 1.72 -13.38 12.47
C GLU A 165 2.19 -12.06 13.08
N ARG A 166 3.39 -11.61 12.72
CA ARG A 166 3.93 -10.34 13.23
C ARG A 166 3.12 -9.12 12.78
N LEU A 167 2.65 -9.08 11.54
CA LEU A 167 1.74 -8.04 11.06
C LEU A 167 0.48 -7.98 11.93
N PHE A 168 -0.15 -9.12 12.16
CA PHE A 168 -1.39 -9.20 12.94
C PHE A 168 -1.20 -8.77 14.40
N GLU A 169 -0.08 -9.15 15.04
CA GLU A 169 0.29 -8.66 16.37
C GLU A 169 0.33 -7.12 16.44
N LEU A 170 0.78 -6.47 15.37
CA LEU A 170 0.80 -5.02 15.24
C LEU A 170 -0.55 -4.42 14.79
N GLY A 171 -1.57 -5.26 14.62
CA GLY A 171 -2.90 -4.86 14.13
C GLY A 171 -2.93 -4.47 12.66
N ILE A 172 -2.03 -5.03 11.88
CA ILE A 172 -1.96 -4.87 10.42
C ILE A 172 -2.50 -6.15 9.78
N MET A 173 -3.56 -6.05 8.98
CA MET A 173 -4.10 -7.22 8.29
C MET A 173 -3.25 -7.59 7.08
N PRO A 174 -2.79 -8.84 6.94
CA PRO A 174 -2.22 -9.33 5.69
C PRO A 174 -3.26 -9.23 4.57
N TYR A 175 -2.93 -8.49 3.50
CA TYR A 175 -3.91 -8.17 2.47
C TYR A 175 -3.57 -8.83 1.14
N TYR A 176 -2.45 -8.41 0.54
CA TYR A 176 -1.97 -8.96 -0.72
C TYR A 176 -0.55 -9.49 -0.61
N LEU A 177 -0.29 -10.60 -1.31
CA LEU A 177 1.02 -11.09 -1.68
C LEU A 177 1.14 -11.00 -3.20
N HIS A 178 1.89 -10.01 -3.67
CA HIS A 178 2.10 -9.80 -5.10
C HIS A 178 3.17 -10.75 -5.63
N LEU A 179 2.89 -11.40 -6.75
CA LEU A 179 3.95 -11.98 -7.57
C LEU A 179 4.82 -10.83 -8.13
N PRO A 180 6.14 -11.02 -8.25
CA PRO A 180 7.02 -9.98 -8.75
C PRO A 180 6.70 -9.64 -10.20
N ASP A 181 6.75 -8.34 -10.51
CA ASP A 181 6.64 -7.86 -11.88
C ASP A 181 7.95 -8.07 -12.63
N HIS A 182 7.86 -8.34 -13.94
CA HIS A 182 9.02 -8.45 -14.82
C HIS A 182 9.59 -7.06 -15.15
N VAL A 183 10.44 -6.53 -14.27
CA VAL A 183 11.09 -5.23 -14.45
C VAL A 183 12.59 -5.43 -14.62
N ALA A 184 13.22 -4.65 -15.49
CA ALA A 184 14.66 -4.71 -15.70
C ALA A 184 15.43 -4.57 -14.38
N GLY A 185 16.39 -5.45 -14.14
CA GLY A 185 17.22 -5.48 -12.93
C GLY A 185 16.58 -6.13 -11.70
N THR A 186 15.44 -6.82 -11.83
CA THR A 186 14.75 -7.52 -10.73
C THR A 186 14.71 -9.05 -10.88
N THR A 187 15.33 -9.61 -11.90
CA THR A 187 15.26 -11.05 -12.24
C THR A 187 15.69 -11.96 -11.08
N HIS A 188 16.65 -11.54 -10.28
CA HIS A 188 17.15 -12.29 -9.12
C HIS A 188 16.10 -12.40 -7.97
N PHE A 189 15.04 -11.62 -8.01
CA PHE A 189 13.92 -11.71 -7.07
C PHE A 189 12.74 -12.53 -7.60
N PHE A 190 12.85 -13.04 -8.83
CA PHE A 190 11.72 -13.72 -9.46
C PHE A 190 11.35 -15.01 -8.73
N VAL A 191 10.05 -15.17 -8.51
CA VAL A 191 9.42 -16.38 -7.99
C VAL A 191 8.31 -16.79 -8.96
N SER A 192 8.25 -18.07 -9.34
CA SER A 192 7.21 -18.55 -10.25
C SER A 192 5.83 -18.56 -9.61
N LEU A 193 4.79 -18.56 -10.44
CA LEU A 193 3.40 -18.66 -9.99
C LEU A 193 3.17 -19.94 -9.17
N GLU A 194 3.65 -21.08 -9.67
CA GLU A 194 3.48 -22.39 -9.05
C GLU A 194 4.11 -22.40 -7.64
N ARG A 195 5.29 -21.80 -7.51
CA ARG A 195 5.95 -21.66 -6.19
C ARG A 195 5.11 -20.79 -5.26
N GLY A 196 4.59 -19.67 -5.74
CA GLY A 196 3.71 -18.79 -4.97
C GLY A 196 2.45 -19.50 -4.51
N GLN A 197 1.77 -20.22 -5.41
CA GLN A 197 0.57 -20.99 -5.10
C GLN A 197 0.85 -22.09 -4.06
N SER A 198 1.94 -22.83 -4.23
CA SER A 198 2.36 -23.88 -3.29
C SER A 198 2.61 -23.33 -1.88
N ILE A 199 3.25 -22.17 -1.74
CA ILE A 199 3.50 -21.55 -0.42
C ILE A 199 2.18 -21.13 0.21
N VAL A 200 1.28 -20.49 -0.57
CA VAL A 200 -0.02 -20.05 -0.04
C VAL A 200 -0.90 -21.24 0.35
N ALA A 201 -0.86 -22.35 -0.40
CA ALA A 201 -1.53 -23.59 -0.01
C ALA A 201 -1.02 -24.12 1.35
N GLN A 202 0.29 -24.13 1.56
CA GLN A 202 0.89 -24.52 2.83
C GLN A 202 0.49 -23.56 3.97
N MET A 203 0.41 -22.25 3.73
CA MET A 203 -0.07 -21.28 4.70
C MET A 203 -1.52 -21.58 5.10
N GLN A 204 -2.40 -21.84 4.12
CA GLN A 204 -3.81 -22.19 4.39
C GLN A 204 -3.97 -23.44 5.20
N ALA A 205 -3.09 -24.42 5.01
CA ALA A 205 -3.13 -25.68 5.77
C ALA A 205 -2.70 -25.53 7.24
N CYS A 206 -1.95 -24.47 7.60
CA CYS A 206 -1.34 -24.34 8.93
C CYS A 206 -1.62 -23.02 9.66
N MET A 207 -2.46 -22.14 9.09
CA MET A 207 -2.77 -20.82 9.65
C MET A 207 -4.28 -20.54 9.59
N SER A 208 -4.75 -19.61 10.43
CA SER A 208 -6.10 -19.07 10.30
C SER A 208 -6.25 -18.31 8.98
N GLY A 209 -7.36 -18.53 8.29
CA GLY A 209 -7.56 -17.99 6.92
C GLY A 209 -7.42 -16.47 6.80
N TYR A 210 -7.76 -15.70 7.85
CA TYR A 210 -7.58 -14.25 7.86
C TYR A 210 -6.12 -13.79 7.94
N LEU A 211 -5.18 -14.67 8.25
CA LEU A 211 -3.74 -14.41 8.25
C LEU A 211 -3.09 -14.73 6.90
N VAL A 212 -3.81 -15.38 5.98
CA VAL A 212 -3.28 -15.75 4.67
C VAL A 212 -3.57 -14.65 3.66
N PRO A 213 -2.54 -13.94 3.15
CA PRO A 213 -2.75 -12.89 2.14
C PRO A 213 -3.21 -13.49 0.82
N LYS A 214 -3.94 -12.70 0.03
CA LYS A 214 -4.37 -13.09 -1.31
C LYS A 214 -3.19 -13.01 -2.28
N LEU A 215 -2.86 -14.13 -2.94
CA LEU A 215 -1.84 -14.14 -4.00
C LEU A 215 -2.39 -13.45 -5.25
N VAL A 216 -1.70 -12.42 -5.72
CA VAL A 216 -2.19 -11.56 -6.81
C VAL A 216 -1.08 -11.17 -7.79
N ARG A 217 -1.49 -10.82 -9.00
CA ARG A 217 -0.70 -10.07 -9.98
C ARG A 217 -1.51 -8.92 -10.56
N GLU A 218 -0.84 -7.81 -10.83
CA GLU A 218 -1.41 -6.73 -11.63
C GLU A 218 -1.20 -7.07 -13.11
N GLU A 219 -2.28 -7.17 -13.88
CA GLU A 219 -2.21 -7.47 -15.30
C GLU A 219 -2.84 -6.31 -16.08
N PRO A 220 -2.14 -5.74 -17.08
CA PRO A 220 -2.67 -4.66 -17.89
C PRO A 220 -4.03 -5.04 -18.54
N GLY A 221 -4.97 -4.11 -18.52
CA GLY A 221 -6.29 -4.30 -19.15
C GLY A 221 -7.30 -5.12 -18.34
N LYS A 222 -6.94 -5.65 -17.17
CA LYS A 222 -7.91 -6.32 -16.28
C LYS A 222 -8.68 -5.32 -15.41
N LEU A 223 -9.94 -5.63 -15.11
CA LEU A 223 -10.80 -4.81 -14.24
C LEU A 223 -10.41 -4.88 -12.76
N SER A 224 -9.57 -5.83 -12.38
CA SER A 224 -9.06 -5.99 -11.01
C SER A 224 -7.73 -6.74 -11.05
N LYS A 225 -7.03 -6.79 -9.92
CA LYS A 225 -5.89 -7.71 -9.75
C LYS A 225 -6.34 -9.14 -10.00
N THR A 226 -5.57 -9.90 -10.77
CA THR A 226 -5.80 -11.33 -10.96
C THR A 226 -5.47 -12.06 -9.66
N LEU A 227 -6.45 -12.77 -9.12
CA LEU A 227 -6.31 -13.62 -7.94
C LEU A 227 -5.90 -15.02 -8.36
N TYR A 228 -4.91 -15.59 -7.68
CA TYR A 228 -4.48 -16.96 -7.91
C TYR A 228 -4.86 -17.82 -6.72
N SER A 229 -5.66 -18.86 -6.99
CA SER A 229 -5.99 -19.85 -5.98
C SER A 229 -4.76 -20.69 -5.65
N PRO A 230 -4.62 -21.16 -4.40
CA PRO A 230 -3.66 -22.18 -4.03
C PRO A 230 -3.85 -23.45 -4.86
N SER A 231 -2.77 -24.11 -5.21
CA SER A 231 -2.76 -25.39 -5.95
C SER A 231 -2.34 -26.53 -5.06
#